data_2a4b94bba42cbbf94b8b5e09f0a92c66
#
_entry.id   2a4b94bba42cbbf94b8b5e09f0a92c66
#
_cell.length_a   1.000
_cell.length_b   1.000
_cell.length_c   1.000
_cell.angle_alpha   90.00
_cell.angle_beta   90.00
_cell.angle_gamma   90.00
#
_symmetry.space_group_name_H-M   'P 1'
#
loop_
_entity.id
_entity.type
_entity.pdbx_description
1 polymer ?
#
loop_
_entity_poly.entity_id
_entity_poly.type
_entity_poly.pdbx_seq_one_letter_code
_entity_poly.pdbx_strand_id
1 'polypeptide(L)'
;MSANAGASELIEPTPSTRLFQIERVVRLSDVDPSGQLRLDATARMLQDVASDDATDAGLDGAREWIVRRTLIEVRHAATLDEAVELSTY
;
A
#
# COMPACT_ATOMS: atom_id res chain seq x y z
N MET A 1 -2.40 8.96 18.68
CA MET A 1 -1.86 9.67 17.52
C MET A 1 -2.87 10.69 17.03
N SER A 2 -2.41 11.88 16.80
CA SER A 2 -3.28 12.85 16.16
C SER A 2 -3.45 12.46 14.70
N ALA A 3 -4.68 12.19 14.29
CA ALA A 3 -4.98 11.89 12.90
C ALA A 3 -4.59 13.06 11.98
N ASN A 4 -4.55 14.26 12.52
CA ASN A 4 -4.32 15.45 11.71
C ASN A 4 -2.89 15.54 11.17
N ALA A 5 -1.89 15.16 11.95
CA ALA A 5 -0.51 15.27 11.52
C ALA A 5 -0.21 14.32 10.35
N GLY A 6 -0.68 13.09 10.44
CA GLY A 6 -0.52 12.12 9.36
C GLY A 6 -1.42 12.43 8.17
N ALA A 7 -2.69 12.75 8.44
CA ALA A 7 -3.68 12.98 7.40
C ALA A 7 -3.32 14.17 6.50
N SER A 8 -2.67 15.22 7.05
CA SER A 8 -2.30 16.40 6.27
C SER A 8 -1.24 16.11 5.20
N GLU A 9 -0.49 15.02 5.33
CA GLU A 9 0.52 14.62 4.36
C GLU A 9 0.03 13.57 3.37
N LEU A 10 -1.15 13.00 3.60
CA LEU A 10 -1.72 12.00 2.72
C LEU A 10 -2.49 12.68 1.59
N ILE A 11 -2.32 12.16 0.39
CA ILE A 11 -2.98 12.69 -0.79
C ILE A 11 -4.23 11.86 -1.04
N GLU A 12 -5.38 12.52 -1.08
CA GLU A 12 -6.64 11.87 -1.37
C GLU A 12 -6.86 11.73 -2.88
N PRO A 13 -7.47 10.62 -3.34
CA PRO A 13 -7.81 10.50 -4.74
C PRO A 13 -8.91 11.49 -5.13
N THR A 14 -8.84 12.00 -6.35
CA THR A 14 -9.88 12.86 -6.90
C THR A 14 -10.72 12.06 -7.90
N PRO A 15 -11.94 12.53 -8.25
CA PRO A 15 -12.77 11.81 -9.22
C PRO A 15 -12.11 11.61 -10.58
N SER A 16 -11.18 12.46 -10.96
CA SER A 16 -10.46 12.35 -12.23
C SER A 16 -9.18 11.54 -12.12
N THR A 17 -8.80 11.13 -10.91
CA THR A 17 -7.57 10.38 -10.69
C THR A 17 -7.78 8.92 -11.07
N ARG A 18 -6.83 8.36 -11.82
CA ARG A 18 -6.80 6.94 -12.11
C ARG A 18 -6.64 6.19 -10.79
N LEU A 19 -7.48 5.20 -10.56
CA LEU A 19 -7.42 4.36 -9.37
C LEU A 19 -7.19 2.92 -9.79
N PHE A 20 -6.13 2.33 -9.28
CA PHE A 20 -5.82 0.92 -9.49
C PHE A 20 -5.94 0.18 -8.16
N GLN A 21 -6.67 -0.93 -8.16
CA GLN A 21 -6.95 -1.70 -6.95
C GLN A 21 -6.68 -3.17 -7.18
N ILE A 22 -6.06 -3.82 -6.20
CA ILE A 22 -5.87 -5.26 -6.16
C ILE A 22 -6.17 -5.76 -4.75
N GLU A 23 -6.46 -7.05 -4.65
CA GLU A 23 -6.72 -7.70 -3.37
C GLU A 23 -5.58 -8.66 -3.04
N ARG A 24 -5.19 -8.71 -1.77
CA ARG A 24 -4.21 -9.65 -1.26
C ARG A 24 -4.70 -10.25 0.04
N VAL A 25 -4.27 -11.45 0.33
CA VAL A 25 -4.54 -12.09 1.63
C VAL A 25 -3.27 -12.01 2.47
N VAL A 26 -3.41 -11.61 3.71
CA VAL A 26 -2.29 -11.57 4.66
C VAL A 26 -1.85 -13.00 4.96
N ARG A 27 -0.59 -13.29 4.70
CA ARG A 27 -0.02 -14.63 4.87
C ARG A 27 0.83 -14.72 6.12
N LEU A 28 1.16 -15.96 6.51
CA LEU A 28 1.98 -16.21 7.70
C LEU A 28 3.31 -15.47 7.67
N SER A 29 3.94 -15.39 6.51
CA SER A 29 5.22 -14.69 6.35
C SER A 29 5.10 -13.17 6.47
N ASP A 30 3.88 -12.63 6.47
CA ASP A 30 3.63 -11.19 6.51
C ASP A 30 3.37 -10.67 7.92
N VAL A 31 3.16 -11.55 8.88
CA VAL A 31 2.72 -11.16 10.21
C VAL A 31 3.82 -11.31 11.25
N ASP A 32 3.66 -10.57 12.35
CA ASP A 32 4.50 -10.68 13.53
C ASP A 32 4.01 -11.83 14.44
N PRO A 33 4.70 -12.10 15.56
CA PRO A 33 4.24 -13.18 16.45
C PRO A 33 2.83 -13.00 17.03
N SER A 34 2.30 -11.78 17.03
CA SER A 34 0.92 -11.52 17.47
C SER A 34 -0.11 -11.73 16.36
N GLY A 35 0.33 -12.05 15.15
CA GLY A 35 -0.56 -12.29 14.02
C GLY A 35 -0.95 -11.02 13.27
N GLN A 36 -0.31 -9.90 13.54
CA GLN A 36 -0.59 -8.63 12.87
C GLN A 36 0.39 -8.38 11.74
N LEU A 37 -0.10 -7.76 10.68
CA LEU A 37 0.70 -7.42 9.50
C LEU A 37 1.88 -6.51 9.89
N ARG A 38 3.09 -6.93 9.52
CA ARG A 38 4.30 -6.13 9.78
C ARG A 38 4.36 -4.94 8.85
N LEU A 39 5.02 -3.87 9.32
CA LEU A 39 5.20 -2.66 8.49
C LEU A 39 6.04 -2.92 7.26
N ASP A 40 7.05 -3.77 7.35
CA ASP A 40 7.87 -4.12 6.19
C ASP A 40 7.07 -4.88 5.13
N ALA A 41 6.16 -5.76 5.56
CA ALA A 41 5.27 -6.46 4.66
C ALA A 41 4.27 -5.49 4.02
N THR A 42 3.75 -4.54 4.80
CA THR A 42 2.89 -3.49 4.27
C THR A 42 3.60 -2.68 3.20
N ALA A 43 4.83 -2.27 3.46
CA ALA A 43 5.62 -1.50 2.49
C ALA A 43 5.85 -2.29 1.21
N ARG A 44 6.13 -3.59 1.32
CA ARG A 44 6.30 -4.46 0.16
C ARG A 44 5.01 -4.57 -0.66
N MET A 45 3.88 -4.75 0.01
CA MET A 45 2.59 -4.83 -0.67
C MET A 45 2.26 -3.54 -1.42
N LEU A 46 2.55 -2.39 -0.81
CA LEU A 46 2.33 -1.10 -1.46
C LEU A 46 3.26 -0.91 -2.66
N GLN A 47 4.48 -1.40 -2.56
CA GLN A 47 5.41 -1.39 -3.68
C GLN A 47 4.90 -2.28 -4.82
N ASP A 48 4.38 -3.44 -4.49
CA ASP A 48 3.84 -4.37 -5.48
C ASP A 48 2.65 -3.78 -6.21
N VAL A 49 1.72 -3.13 -5.51
CA VAL A 49 0.55 -2.54 -6.16
C VAL A 49 0.96 -1.38 -7.07
N ALA A 50 1.96 -0.60 -6.67
CA ALA A 50 2.46 0.48 -7.51
C ALA A 50 3.11 -0.06 -8.78
N SER A 51 3.85 -1.16 -8.68
CA SER A 51 4.47 -1.82 -9.82
C SER A 51 3.41 -2.41 -10.77
N ASP A 52 2.40 -3.06 -10.20
CA ASP A 52 1.31 -3.62 -10.99
C ASP A 52 0.52 -2.53 -11.69
N ASP A 53 0.31 -1.40 -11.02
CA ASP A 53 -0.37 -0.25 -11.61
C ASP A 53 0.43 0.31 -12.79
N ALA A 54 1.74 0.42 -12.66
CA ALA A 54 2.59 0.89 -13.74
C ALA A 54 2.48 -0.01 -14.97
N THR A 55 2.47 -1.32 -14.75
CA THR A 55 2.30 -2.31 -15.83
C THR A 55 0.92 -2.15 -16.48
N ASP A 56 -0.13 -2.05 -15.67
CA ASP A 56 -1.49 -1.89 -16.17
C ASP A 56 -1.66 -0.59 -16.97
N ALA A 57 -0.94 0.46 -16.59
CA ALA A 57 -0.97 1.74 -17.28
C ALA A 57 -0.07 1.79 -18.52
N GLY A 58 0.64 0.71 -18.83
CA GLY A 58 1.54 0.66 -19.99
C GLY A 58 2.88 1.34 -19.76
N LEU A 59 3.30 1.46 -18.50
CA LEU A 59 4.54 2.15 -18.12
C LEU A 59 5.67 1.18 -17.78
N ASP A 60 5.65 -0.01 -18.34
CA ASP A 60 6.63 -1.07 -18.03
C ASP A 60 8.07 -0.64 -18.26
N GLY A 61 8.30 0.26 -19.20
CA GLY A 61 9.65 0.76 -19.50
C GLY A 61 10.15 1.78 -18.49
N ALA A 62 9.30 2.28 -17.61
CA ALA A 62 9.64 3.32 -16.63
C ALA A 62 10.04 2.68 -15.30
N ARG A 63 11.01 1.77 -15.34
CA ARG A 63 11.37 0.99 -14.16
C ARG A 63 12.34 1.64 -13.21
N GLU A 64 12.86 2.79 -13.58
CA GLU A 64 13.93 3.43 -12.81
C GLU A 64 13.41 4.44 -11.79
N TRP A 65 12.14 4.37 -11.45
CA TRP A 65 11.62 5.23 -10.40
C TRP A 65 12.09 4.73 -9.03
N ILE A 66 12.40 5.67 -8.16
CA ILE A 66 12.94 5.39 -6.83
C ILE A 66 11.99 5.95 -5.80
N VAL A 67 11.64 5.10 -4.82
CA VAL A 67 10.88 5.57 -3.67
C VAL A 67 11.83 6.33 -2.75
N ARG A 68 11.62 7.63 -2.59
CA ARG A 68 12.45 8.49 -1.75
C ARG A 68 11.89 8.67 -0.36
N ARG A 69 10.59 8.55 -0.21
CA ARG A 69 9.91 8.71 1.05
C ARG A 69 8.61 7.91 1.04
N THR A 70 8.35 7.22 2.13
CA THR A 70 7.08 6.52 2.33
C THR A 70 6.48 6.97 3.64
N LEU A 71 5.21 7.36 3.61
CA LEU A 71 4.43 7.66 4.80
C LEU A 71 3.33 6.61 4.91
N ILE A 72 3.33 5.88 6.01
CA ILE A 72 2.33 4.84 6.25
C ILE A 72 1.55 5.21 7.49
N GLU A 73 0.23 5.34 7.36
CA GLU A 73 -0.69 5.53 8.46
C GLU A 73 -1.46 4.24 8.69
N VAL A 74 -1.30 3.65 9.88
CA VAL A 74 -2.02 2.43 10.24
C VAL A 74 -3.17 2.80 11.17
N ARG A 75 -4.39 2.67 10.67
CA ARG A 75 -5.60 2.93 11.45
C ARG A 75 -6.18 1.67 12.06
N HIS A 76 -5.97 0.54 11.38
CA HIS A 76 -6.41 -0.77 11.80
C HIS A 76 -5.40 -1.78 11.28
N ALA A 77 -4.79 -2.53 12.17
CA ALA A 77 -3.80 -3.53 11.78
C ALA A 77 -4.49 -4.75 11.18
N ALA A 78 -4.11 -5.11 9.97
CA ALA A 78 -4.60 -6.34 9.34
C ALA A 78 -3.99 -7.55 10.04
N THR A 79 -4.72 -8.66 10.03
CA THR A 79 -4.31 -9.88 10.70
C THR A 79 -4.20 -11.04 9.71
N LEU A 80 -3.60 -12.13 10.18
CA LEU A 80 -3.41 -13.33 9.37
C LEU A 80 -4.73 -13.78 8.74
N ASP A 81 -4.66 -14.14 7.46
CA ASP A 81 -5.76 -14.61 6.63
C ASP A 81 -6.80 -13.55 6.27
N GLU A 82 -6.64 -12.33 6.74
CA GLU A 82 -7.51 -11.23 6.35
C GLU A 82 -7.25 -10.84 4.89
N ALA A 83 -8.32 -10.60 4.13
CA ALA A 83 -8.21 -10.03 2.79
C ALA A 83 -8.07 -8.53 2.90
N VAL A 84 -7.10 -7.98 2.20
CA VAL A 84 -6.88 -6.53 2.17
C VAL A 84 -6.95 -6.03 0.74
N GLU A 85 -7.55 -4.86 0.58
CA GLU A 85 -7.58 -4.17 -0.70
C GLU A 85 -6.43 -3.18 -0.75
N LEU A 86 -5.64 -3.27 -1.81
CA LEU A 86 -4.52 -2.37 -2.06
C LEU A 86 -4.87 -1.47 -3.22
N SER A 87 -4.72 -0.18 -3.05
CA SER A 87 -5.03 0.77 -4.10
C SER A 87 -3.91 1.79 -4.24
N THR A 88 -3.78 2.31 -5.46
CA THR A 88 -2.85 3.39 -5.77
C THR A 88 -3.48 4.32 -6.81
N TYR A 89 -3.02 5.54 -6.84
CA TYR A 89 -3.56 6.57 -7.74
C TYR A 89 -2.54 7.67 -7.98
#